data_09b6cf4bd6fc8cceb757f409a1504144
#
_entry.id   09b6cf4bd6fc8cceb757f409a1504144
#
_cell.length_a   1.000
_cell.length_b   1.000
_cell.length_c   1.000
_cell.angle_alpha   90.00
_cell.angle_beta   90.00
_cell.angle_gamma   90.00
#
_symmetry.space_group_name_H-M   'P 1'
#
loop_
_entity.id
_entity.type
_entity.pdbx_description
1 polymer ?
#
loop_
_entity_poly.entity_id
_entity_poly.type
_entity_poly.pdbx_seq_one_letter_code
_entity_poly.pdbx_strand_id
1 'polypeptide(L)'
;LFMTGRLDMSLSVKKEALLENEKENYEYDNIDEDGKVIRLYNSGEKSVEILCDEDGFVINESLFKNGKKYLENYYTDSLSYTELYNWDNDSNDGLNPERRIFWNKQGQMVYEQCIYKDNVEYLFKNGEVIDNVEFLERFVKTLNLCENDICIMDRAGYLDYIQPLFENKGKSKLIAVLHSDHFYKIYEDESSLYMNYEYYYWFKYSEAIDYFVVGTDEHKRSLEAFLKEYDCFVPHIAAIPPGAIPEGKLKSKNNRWQGSIISASRLSPRKGIDILIKSVIKAHEINQTINLDIYGSGNDEYTSYLQNIVKDAGADDYIHFKGRCNLE
;
A
#
# COMPACT_ATOMS: atom_id res chain seq x y z
N LEU A 1 -4.14 -4.32 -12.26
CA LEU A 1 -5.34 -4.06 -11.46
C LEU A 1 -5.73 -5.37 -10.80
N PHE A 2 -5.22 -5.61 -9.60
CA PHE A 2 -5.72 -6.73 -8.81
C PHE A 2 -7.06 -6.29 -8.23
N MET A 3 -8.14 -6.81 -8.74
CA MET A 3 -9.44 -6.66 -8.09
C MET A 3 -9.35 -7.46 -6.79
N THR A 4 -9.23 -6.77 -5.67
CA THR A 4 -9.35 -7.36 -4.36
C THR A 4 -10.83 -7.62 -4.08
N GLY A 5 -11.32 -8.76 -4.49
CA GLY A 5 -12.70 -9.16 -4.26
C GLY A 5 -13.07 -10.38 -5.11
N ARG A 6 -13.87 -11.25 -4.54
CA ARG A 6 -14.40 -12.40 -5.26
C ARG A 6 -15.60 -11.97 -6.07
N LEU A 7 -15.57 -12.23 -7.37
CA LEU A 7 -16.66 -11.91 -8.30
C LEU A 7 -17.67 -13.05 -8.38
N ASP A 8 -17.22 -14.28 -8.15
CA ASP A 8 -18.05 -15.49 -8.22
C ASP A 8 -17.68 -16.47 -7.10
N MET A 9 -18.41 -16.42 -6.00
CA MET A 9 -18.20 -17.24 -4.81
C MET A 9 -18.32 -18.74 -5.09
N SER A 10 -19.00 -19.16 -6.17
CA SER A 10 -19.16 -20.58 -6.51
C SER A 10 -17.86 -21.24 -6.96
N LEU A 11 -16.87 -20.42 -7.42
CA LEU A 11 -15.55 -20.87 -7.85
C LEU A 11 -14.50 -20.77 -6.74
N SER A 12 -14.82 -20.11 -5.63
CA SER A 12 -13.86 -19.86 -4.55
C SER A 12 -13.50 -21.12 -3.79
N VAL A 13 -12.22 -21.30 -3.50
CA VAL A 13 -11.68 -22.47 -2.82
C VAL A 13 -11.92 -22.34 -1.31
N LYS A 14 -12.68 -23.27 -0.75
CA LYS A 14 -12.85 -23.39 0.69
C LYS A 14 -11.69 -24.15 1.33
N LYS A 15 -11.34 -23.78 2.56
CA LYS A 15 -10.26 -24.40 3.32
C LYS A 15 -10.44 -25.91 3.47
N GLU A 16 -11.67 -26.39 3.61
CA GLU A 16 -11.98 -27.81 3.75
C GLU A 16 -11.57 -28.61 2.52
N ALA A 17 -11.83 -28.08 1.32
CA ALA A 17 -11.46 -28.76 0.07
C ALA A 17 -9.94 -28.83 -0.13
N LEU A 18 -9.20 -27.77 0.29
CA LEU A 18 -7.75 -27.78 0.24
C LEU A 18 -7.16 -28.76 1.25
N LEU A 19 -7.68 -28.74 2.50
CA LEU A 19 -7.23 -29.62 3.57
C LEU A 19 -7.51 -31.11 3.29
N GLU A 20 -8.61 -31.45 2.63
CA GLU A 20 -8.89 -32.85 2.23
C GLU A 20 -7.82 -33.40 1.30
N ASN A 21 -7.30 -32.58 0.40
CA ASN A 21 -6.22 -32.98 -0.53
C ASN A 21 -4.85 -33.04 0.14
N GLU A 22 -4.61 -32.24 1.17
CA GLU A 22 -3.30 -32.07 1.81
C GLU A 22 -3.11 -32.92 3.08
N LYS A 23 -4.18 -33.26 3.80
CA LYS A 23 -4.11 -33.97 5.11
C LYS A 23 -3.38 -35.31 5.07
N GLU A 24 -3.40 -36.01 3.93
CA GLU A 24 -2.68 -37.29 3.78
C GLU A 24 -1.15 -37.11 3.73
N ASN A 25 -0.67 -35.89 3.49
CA ASN A 25 0.74 -35.58 3.28
C ASN A 25 1.44 -35.00 4.51
N TYR A 26 0.70 -34.65 5.59
CA TYR A 26 1.25 -33.95 6.75
C TYR A 26 0.97 -34.66 8.08
N GLU A 27 1.93 -34.52 9.02
CA GLU A 27 1.89 -35.24 10.30
C GLU A 27 0.90 -34.65 11.30
N TYR A 28 0.73 -33.32 11.30
CA TYR A 28 -0.23 -32.61 12.16
C TYR A 28 -0.58 -31.21 11.63
N ASP A 29 -1.70 -30.69 12.14
CA ASP A 29 -2.17 -29.34 11.86
C ASP A 29 -2.17 -28.48 13.13
N ASN A 30 -2.03 -27.18 12.95
CA ASN A 30 -2.23 -26.16 13.97
C ASN A 30 -3.10 -25.05 13.37
N ILE A 31 -4.25 -24.84 13.99
CA ILE A 31 -5.22 -23.82 13.57
C ILE A 31 -5.24 -22.73 14.64
N ASP A 32 -5.13 -21.46 14.26
CA ASP A 32 -5.20 -20.34 15.19
C ASP A 32 -6.62 -20.22 15.83
N GLU A 33 -6.72 -19.41 16.91
CA GLU A 33 -7.97 -19.26 17.68
C GLU A 33 -9.13 -18.74 16.81
N ASP A 34 -8.86 -17.92 15.80
CA ASP A 34 -9.87 -17.37 14.88
C ASP A 34 -10.18 -18.30 13.69
N GLY A 35 -9.44 -19.39 13.52
CA GLY A 35 -9.59 -20.34 12.42
C GLY A 35 -9.20 -19.78 11.04
N LYS A 36 -8.48 -18.66 11.02
CA LYS A 36 -8.07 -17.96 9.80
C LYS A 36 -6.70 -18.39 9.27
N VAL A 37 -5.82 -18.85 10.15
CA VAL A 37 -4.50 -19.35 9.78
C VAL A 37 -4.36 -20.81 10.14
N ILE A 38 -4.04 -21.63 9.14
CA ILE A 38 -3.84 -23.07 9.30
C ILE A 38 -2.39 -23.37 8.93
N ARG A 39 -1.69 -24.10 9.80
CA ARG A 39 -0.30 -24.52 9.57
C ARG A 39 -0.20 -26.02 9.56
N LEU A 40 0.36 -26.57 8.51
CA LEU A 40 0.62 -27.99 8.36
C LEU A 40 2.13 -28.24 8.52
N TYR A 41 2.46 -29.32 9.22
CA TYR A 41 3.84 -29.64 9.57
C TYR A 41 4.22 -31.03 9.08
N ASN A 42 5.48 -31.18 8.71
CA ASN A 42 6.07 -32.45 8.38
C ASN A 42 7.47 -32.55 9.05
N SER A 43 7.76 -33.67 9.73
CA SER A 43 9.00 -33.89 10.50
C SER A 43 9.32 -32.74 11.48
N GLY A 44 8.27 -32.15 12.08
CA GLY A 44 8.40 -31.03 13.02
C GLY A 44 8.63 -29.67 12.39
N GLU A 45 8.77 -29.56 11.06
CA GLU A 45 8.95 -28.29 10.34
C GLU A 45 7.62 -27.83 9.69
N LYS A 46 7.36 -26.51 9.74
CA LYS A 46 6.22 -25.91 9.04
C LYS A 46 6.42 -26.09 7.53
N SER A 47 5.49 -26.78 6.89
CA SER A 47 5.53 -27.10 5.48
C SER A 47 4.53 -26.30 4.66
N VAL A 48 3.35 -26.00 5.22
CA VAL A 48 2.31 -25.18 4.58
C VAL A 48 1.72 -24.21 5.58
N GLU A 49 1.38 -23.02 5.11
CA GLU A 49 0.56 -22.04 5.84
C GLU A 49 -0.56 -21.54 4.94
N ILE A 50 -1.79 -21.70 5.36
CA ILE A 50 -2.99 -21.30 4.63
C ILE A 50 -3.65 -20.14 5.37
N LEU A 51 -3.89 -19.02 4.69
CA LEU A 51 -4.64 -17.89 5.19
C LEU A 51 -6.05 -17.89 4.58
N CYS A 52 -7.06 -17.77 5.43
CA CYS A 52 -8.47 -17.71 5.03
C CYS A 52 -9.11 -16.36 5.42
N ASP A 53 -10.18 -16.00 4.72
CA ASP A 53 -11.06 -14.91 5.13
C ASP A 53 -12.05 -15.35 6.24
N GLU A 54 -12.95 -14.43 6.62
CA GLU A 54 -13.96 -14.65 7.67
C GLU A 54 -14.98 -15.73 7.32
N ASP A 55 -15.20 -15.99 6.04
CA ASP A 55 -16.13 -16.99 5.51
C ASP A 55 -15.46 -18.36 5.27
N GLY A 56 -14.16 -18.49 5.59
CA GLY A 56 -13.36 -19.71 5.44
C GLY A 56 -12.88 -19.98 4.01
N PHE A 57 -12.91 -18.99 3.12
CA PHE A 57 -12.31 -19.14 1.80
C PHE A 57 -10.81 -18.81 1.84
N VAL A 58 -10.04 -19.60 1.10
CA VAL A 58 -8.59 -19.42 1.02
C VAL A 58 -8.24 -18.11 0.32
N ILE A 59 -7.37 -17.29 0.95
CA ILE A 59 -6.79 -16.08 0.40
C ILE A 59 -5.43 -16.41 -0.22
N ASN A 60 -4.56 -17.07 0.56
CA ASN A 60 -3.29 -17.56 0.10
C ASN A 60 -2.88 -18.87 0.76
N GLU A 61 -1.92 -19.54 0.14
CA GLU A 61 -1.28 -20.75 0.61
C GLU A 61 0.22 -20.64 0.38
N SER A 62 1.01 -20.63 1.44
CA SER A 62 2.47 -20.56 1.41
C SER A 62 3.07 -21.92 1.68
N LEU A 63 4.01 -22.35 0.82
CA LEU A 63 4.75 -23.60 0.95
C LEU A 63 6.18 -23.34 1.38
N PHE A 64 6.64 -24.14 2.36
CA PHE A 64 7.95 -23.98 2.99
C PHE A 64 8.78 -25.26 2.82
N LYS A 65 10.11 -25.10 2.74
CA LYS A 65 11.09 -26.18 2.79
C LYS A 65 12.31 -25.66 3.54
N ASN A 66 12.81 -26.44 4.50
CA ASN A 66 13.92 -26.02 5.37
C ASN A 66 13.68 -24.65 6.03
N GLY A 67 12.45 -24.38 6.47
CA GLY A 67 12.03 -23.13 7.11
C GLY A 67 11.91 -21.92 6.17
N LYS A 68 12.23 -22.05 4.88
CA LYS A 68 12.16 -20.96 3.89
C LYS A 68 10.95 -21.14 2.97
N LYS A 69 10.22 -20.06 2.72
CA LYS A 69 9.11 -20.04 1.75
C LYS A 69 9.69 -20.13 0.33
N TYR A 70 9.17 -21.06 -0.49
CA TYR A 70 9.61 -21.24 -1.87
C TYR A 70 8.50 -21.04 -2.90
N LEU A 71 7.23 -21.14 -2.47
CA LEU A 71 6.07 -20.95 -3.31
C LEU A 71 4.94 -20.33 -2.50
N GLU A 72 4.17 -19.45 -3.13
CA GLU A 72 2.94 -18.92 -2.56
C GLU A 72 1.85 -18.83 -3.63
N ASN A 73 0.72 -19.45 -3.37
CA ASN A 73 -0.47 -19.39 -4.20
C ASN A 73 -1.44 -18.34 -3.70
N TYR A 74 -1.97 -17.52 -4.60
CA TYR A 74 -2.95 -16.49 -4.29
C TYR A 74 -4.28 -16.79 -4.98
N TYR A 75 -5.34 -16.72 -4.20
CA TYR A 75 -6.69 -17.08 -4.61
C TYR A 75 -7.59 -15.85 -4.62
N THR A 76 -8.44 -15.76 -5.66
CA THR A 76 -9.62 -14.91 -5.72
C THR A 76 -10.84 -15.82 -5.87
N ASP A 77 -11.54 -15.82 -7.02
CA ASP A 77 -12.56 -16.83 -7.34
C ASP A 77 -11.96 -18.24 -7.51
N SER A 78 -10.70 -18.29 -7.95
CA SER A 78 -9.90 -19.51 -8.14
C SER A 78 -8.44 -19.17 -7.90
N LEU A 79 -7.52 -20.11 -8.08
CA LEU A 79 -6.09 -19.81 -8.10
C LEU A 79 -5.83 -18.75 -9.19
N SER A 80 -5.36 -17.58 -8.76
CA SER A 80 -5.14 -16.42 -9.63
C SER A 80 -3.70 -16.35 -10.10
N TYR A 81 -2.76 -16.46 -9.17
CA TYR A 81 -1.35 -16.51 -9.50
C TYR A 81 -0.55 -17.24 -8.41
N THR A 82 0.62 -17.72 -8.80
CA THR A 82 1.61 -18.38 -7.96
C THR A 82 2.90 -17.58 -7.96
N GLU A 83 3.45 -17.27 -6.81
CA GLU A 83 4.79 -16.68 -6.65
C GLU A 83 5.82 -17.77 -6.38
N LEU A 84 6.96 -17.70 -7.07
CA LEU A 84 8.11 -18.58 -6.88
C LEU A 84 9.28 -17.77 -6.33
N TYR A 85 9.91 -18.29 -5.26
CA TYR A 85 11.03 -17.66 -4.55
C TYR A 85 12.29 -18.49 -4.74
N ASN A 86 13.42 -17.82 -5.01
CA ASN A 86 14.70 -18.51 -5.14
C ASN A 86 15.43 -18.57 -3.79
N TRP A 87 16.05 -19.72 -3.51
CA TRP A 87 16.76 -19.98 -2.26
C TRP A 87 18.26 -19.73 -2.33
N ASP A 88 18.82 -19.69 -3.55
CA ASP A 88 20.27 -19.68 -3.77
C ASP A 88 20.92 -18.30 -3.56
N ASN A 89 20.11 -17.24 -3.40
CA ASN A 89 20.60 -15.92 -3.12
C ASN A 89 20.58 -15.63 -1.61
N ASP A 90 21.72 -15.81 -0.94
CA ASP A 90 21.95 -15.42 0.47
C ASP A 90 21.69 -13.93 0.76
N SER A 91 21.51 -13.11 -0.28
CA SER A 91 21.21 -11.68 -0.18
C SER A 91 19.72 -11.35 -0.20
N ASN A 92 18.84 -12.32 -0.40
CA ASN A 92 17.40 -12.09 -0.46
C ASN A 92 16.76 -12.72 0.79
N ASP A 93 16.23 -11.88 1.68
CA ASP A 93 15.47 -12.28 2.88
C ASP A 93 14.17 -13.07 2.56
N GLY A 94 14.07 -13.66 1.36
CA GLY A 94 12.91 -14.44 0.90
C GLY A 94 11.64 -13.59 0.70
N LEU A 95 11.77 -12.26 0.63
CA LEU A 95 10.65 -11.35 0.57
C LEU A 95 10.19 -11.02 -0.87
N ASN A 96 11.04 -11.21 -1.87
CA ASN A 96 10.72 -10.86 -3.26
C ASN A 96 10.70 -12.11 -4.14
N PRO A 97 9.58 -12.39 -4.82
CA PRO A 97 9.51 -13.49 -5.79
C PRO A 97 10.35 -13.19 -7.03
N GLU A 98 10.92 -14.22 -7.63
CA GLU A 98 11.62 -14.13 -8.94
C GLU A 98 10.67 -14.33 -10.11
N ARG A 99 9.60 -15.09 -9.89
CA ARG A 99 8.62 -15.39 -10.93
C ARG A 99 7.22 -15.39 -10.36
N ARG A 100 6.25 -14.96 -11.18
CA ARG A 100 4.81 -15.12 -10.95
C ARG A 100 4.18 -15.84 -12.13
N ILE A 101 3.42 -16.89 -11.86
CA ILE A 101 2.66 -17.63 -12.85
C ILE A 101 1.19 -17.25 -12.71
N PHE A 102 0.57 -16.75 -13.77
CA PHE A 102 -0.82 -16.34 -13.78
C PHE A 102 -1.71 -17.41 -14.41
N TRP A 103 -2.83 -17.69 -13.75
CA TRP A 103 -3.75 -18.76 -14.10
C TRP A 103 -5.11 -18.22 -14.53
N ASN A 104 -5.75 -18.88 -15.49
CA ASN A 104 -7.16 -18.62 -15.78
C ASN A 104 -8.08 -19.43 -14.87
N LYS A 105 -9.41 -19.18 -14.96
CA LYS A 105 -10.41 -19.89 -14.15
C LYS A 105 -10.47 -21.41 -14.39
N GLN A 106 -9.88 -21.91 -15.46
CA GLN A 106 -9.76 -23.32 -15.78
C GLN A 106 -8.45 -23.96 -15.27
N GLY A 107 -7.65 -23.22 -14.49
CA GLY A 107 -6.37 -23.70 -13.97
C GLY A 107 -5.27 -23.84 -15.03
N GLN A 108 -5.40 -23.17 -16.17
CA GLN A 108 -4.40 -23.16 -17.21
C GLN A 108 -3.52 -21.93 -17.08
N MET A 109 -2.20 -22.08 -17.17
CA MET A 109 -1.25 -20.97 -17.22
C MET A 109 -1.56 -20.07 -18.43
N VAL A 110 -1.63 -18.78 -18.19
CA VAL A 110 -1.85 -17.74 -19.21
C VAL A 110 -0.53 -17.10 -19.60
N TYR A 111 0.23 -16.63 -18.64
CA TYR A 111 1.58 -16.10 -18.82
C TYR A 111 2.37 -16.19 -17.51
N GLU A 112 3.69 -16.04 -17.63
CA GLU A 112 4.60 -15.89 -16.50
C GLU A 112 5.20 -14.48 -16.50
N GLN A 113 5.32 -13.89 -15.32
CA GLN A 113 6.09 -12.68 -15.09
C GLN A 113 7.44 -13.07 -14.49
N CYS A 114 8.52 -12.79 -15.21
CA CYS A 114 9.90 -13.00 -14.76
C CYS A 114 10.43 -11.68 -14.22
N ILE A 115 10.85 -11.67 -12.95
CA ILE A 115 11.26 -10.46 -12.21
C ILE A 115 12.78 -10.50 -12.07
N TYR A 116 13.47 -9.63 -12.78
CA TYR A 116 14.91 -9.41 -12.66
C TYR A 116 15.17 -8.16 -11.82
N LYS A 117 16.42 -8.00 -11.37
CA LYS A 117 16.79 -6.87 -10.52
C LYS A 117 16.34 -5.50 -11.06
N ASP A 118 16.48 -5.29 -12.36
CA ASP A 118 16.25 -4.00 -13.01
C ASP A 118 15.23 -4.10 -14.18
N ASN A 119 14.58 -5.25 -14.34
CA ASN A 119 13.65 -5.48 -15.46
C ASN A 119 12.56 -6.49 -15.09
N VAL A 120 11.44 -6.43 -15.81
CA VAL A 120 10.34 -7.38 -15.72
C VAL A 120 9.95 -7.79 -17.14
N GLU A 121 9.86 -9.08 -17.38
CA GLU A 121 9.45 -9.66 -18.65
C GLU A 121 8.24 -10.56 -18.47
N TYR A 122 7.42 -10.65 -19.50
CA TYR A 122 6.22 -11.50 -19.53
C TYR A 122 6.35 -12.53 -20.63
N LEU A 123 6.36 -13.82 -20.24
CA LEU A 123 6.42 -14.97 -21.13
C LEU A 123 5.03 -15.57 -21.30
N PHE A 124 4.52 -15.54 -22.52
CA PHE A 124 3.23 -16.13 -22.88
C PHE A 124 3.35 -17.59 -23.28
N LYS A 125 2.24 -18.33 -23.20
CA LYS A 125 2.17 -19.76 -23.55
C LYS A 125 2.61 -20.09 -25.00
N ASN A 126 2.49 -19.14 -25.91
CA ASN A 126 2.93 -19.28 -27.31
C ASN A 126 4.44 -19.07 -27.48
N GLY A 127 5.19 -18.81 -26.40
CA GLY A 127 6.62 -18.53 -26.44
C GLY A 127 6.97 -17.05 -26.69
N GLU A 128 5.98 -16.18 -26.81
CA GLU A 128 6.20 -14.75 -26.95
C GLU A 128 6.70 -14.15 -25.62
N VAL A 129 7.72 -13.29 -25.70
CA VAL A 129 8.26 -12.53 -24.55
C VAL A 129 8.11 -11.05 -24.85
N ILE A 130 7.54 -10.32 -23.89
CA ILE A 130 7.37 -8.87 -23.98
C ILE A 130 7.85 -8.20 -22.68
N ASP A 131 8.22 -6.93 -22.76
CA ASP A 131 8.59 -6.14 -21.59
C ASP A 131 7.37 -5.57 -20.84
N ASN A 132 7.65 -4.89 -19.74
CA ASN A 132 6.60 -4.32 -18.88
C ASN A 132 5.80 -3.20 -19.59
N VAL A 133 6.43 -2.41 -20.44
CA VAL A 133 5.76 -1.31 -21.16
C VAL A 133 4.79 -1.87 -22.17
N GLU A 134 5.23 -2.82 -22.99
CA GLU A 134 4.37 -3.48 -23.99
C GLU A 134 3.23 -4.26 -23.33
N PHE A 135 3.48 -4.94 -22.20
CA PHE A 135 2.44 -5.64 -21.46
C PHE A 135 1.33 -4.66 -21.00
N LEU A 136 1.72 -3.53 -20.47
CA LEU A 136 0.78 -2.51 -19.99
C LEU A 136 0.03 -1.82 -21.14
N GLU A 137 0.71 -1.57 -22.24
CA GLU A 137 0.07 -1.06 -23.45
C GLU A 137 -1.01 -2.02 -23.96
N ARG A 138 -0.70 -3.31 -24.06
CA ARG A 138 -1.68 -4.33 -24.43
C ARG A 138 -2.83 -4.39 -23.45
N PHE A 139 -2.54 -4.32 -22.14
CA PHE A 139 -3.57 -4.29 -21.10
C PHE A 139 -4.50 -3.09 -21.25
N VAL A 140 -3.96 -1.87 -21.39
CA VAL A 140 -4.78 -0.65 -21.55
C VAL A 140 -5.65 -0.73 -22.80
N LYS A 141 -5.12 -1.25 -23.92
CA LYS A 141 -5.89 -1.46 -25.15
C LYS A 141 -7.08 -2.42 -24.94
N THR A 142 -6.94 -3.44 -24.09
CA THR A 142 -8.06 -4.36 -23.78
C THR A 142 -9.19 -3.72 -23.00
N LEU A 143 -8.95 -2.61 -22.31
CA LEU A 143 -9.98 -1.89 -21.57
C LEU A 143 -11.01 -1.22 -22.49
N ASN A 144 -10.68 -0.99 -23.77
CA ASN A 144 -11.55 -0.35 -24.75
C ASN A 144 -12.17 0.95 -24.23
N LEU A 145 -11.34 1.80 -23.61
CA LEU A 145 -11.78 3.02 -22.94
C LEU A 145 -12.54 3.96 -23.89
N CYS A 146 -13.68 4.48 -23.45
CA CYS A 146 -14.58 5.31 -24.21
C CYS A 146 -14.94 6.61 -23.46
N GLU A 147 -15.75 7.47 -24.06
CA GLU A 147 -16.14 8.78 -23.51
C GLU A 147 -16.92 8.71 -22.18
N ASN A 148 -17.50 7.54 -21.85
CA ASN A 148 -18.22 7.34 -20.60
C ASN A 148 -17.34 6.83 -19.47
N ASP A 149 -16.07 6.52 -19.76
CA ASP A 149 -15.13 6.00 -18.77
C ASP A 149 -14.35 7.12 -18.09
N ILE A 150 -14.09 6.93 -16.80
CA ILE A 150 -13.26 7.81 -15.99
C ILE A 150 -12.13 6.97 -15.40
N CYS A 151 -10.89 7.34 -15.73
CA CYS A 151 -9.69 6.73 -15.18
C CYS A 151 -9.14 7.62 -14.07
N ILE A 152 -9.07 7.12 -12.84
CA ILE A 152 -8.51 7.85 -11.70
C ILE A 152 -7.11 7.30 -11.41
N MET A 153 -6.11 8.13 -11.57
CA MET A 153 -4.72 7.86 -11.21
C MET A 153 -4.50 8.36 -9.78
N ASP A 154 -4.70 7.48 -8.79
CA ASP A 154 -4.67 7.85 -7.38
C ASP A 154 -3.24 8.05 -6.83
N ARG A 155 -2.22 7.51 -7.50
CA ARG A 155 -0.81 7.68 -7.14
C ARG A 155 0.06 7.78 -8.38
N ALA A 156 1.02 8.68 -8.32
CA ALA A 156 1.99 8.89 -9.39
C ALA A 156 3.20 7.93 -9.36
N GLY A 157 3.35 7.14 -8.32
CA GLY A 157 4.52 6.28 -8.13
C GLY A 157 4.66 5.19 -9.20
N TYR A 158 5.90 5.02 -9.73
CA TYR A 158 6.30 4.01 -10.71
C TYR A 158 5.57 4.09 -12.06
N LEU A 159 6.11 4.82 -12.90
CA LEU A 159 5.60 5.61 -14.01
C LEU A 159 5.51 4.89 -15.35
N ASP A 160 6.00 3.67 -15.46
CA ASP A 160 5.94 2.87 -16.69
C ASP A 160 4.49 2.56 -17.09
N TYR A 161 3.55 2.68 -16.16
CA TYR A 161 2.12 2.43 -16.38
C TYR A 161 1.38 3.60 -17.01
N ILE A 162 1.87 4.82 -16.83
CA ILE A 162 1.10 6.03 -17.14
C ILE A 162 1.18 6.37 -18.60
N GLN A 163 2.35 6.20 -19.22
CA GLN A 163 2.51 6.50 -20.65
C GLN A 163 1.56 5.68 -21.54
N PRO A 164 1.45 4.34 -21.40
CA PRO A 164 0.47 3.57 -22.16
C PRO A 164 -0.97 4.05 -21.96
N LEU A 165 -1.34 4.49 -20.75
CA LEU A 165 -2.67 5.05 -20.48
C LEU A 165 -2.88 6.37 -21.22
N PHE A 166 -1.93 7.30 -21.18
CA PHE A 166 -2.04 8.57 -21.89
C PHE A 166 -2.17 8.39 -23.41
N GLU A 167 -1.44 7.45 -23.98
CA GLU A 167 -1.45 7.17 -25.41
C GLU A 167 -2.71 6.41 -25.87
N ASN A 168 -3.32 5.61 -24.99
CA ASN A 168 -4.43 4.72 -25.34
C ASN A 168 -5.75 5.03 -24.61
N LYS A 169 -5.87 6.19 -23.95
CA LYS A 169 -7.08 6.58 -23.20
C LYS A 169 -8.33 6.80 -24.09
N GLY A 170 -8.15 6.92 -25.39
CA GLY A 170 -9.24 7.27 -26.29
C GLY A 170 -9.92 8.59 -25.89
N LYS A 171 -11.25 8.58 -25.75
CA LYS A 171 -12.06 9.72 -25.29
C LYS A 171 -12.37 9.70 -23.79
N SER A 172 -11.84 8.74 -23.02
CA SER A 172 -12.05 8.66 -21.58
C SER A 172 -11.48 9.87 -20.85
N LYS A 173 -12.04 10.16 -19.67
CA LYS A 173 -11.56 11.21 -18.79
C LYS A 173 -10.44 10.71 -17.87
N LEU A 174 -9.36 11.48 -17.75
CA LEU A 174 -8.27 11.18 -16.82
C LEU A 174 -8.28 12.15 -15.65
N ILE A 175 -8.25 11.60 -14.45
CA ILE A 175 -8.14 12.33 -13.19
C ILE A 175 -6.85 11.92 -12.50
N ALA A 176 -5.99 12.87 -12.13
CA ALA A 176 -4.78 12.63 -11.38
C ALA A 176 -4.87 13.21 -9.97
N VAL A 177 -4.60 12.39 -8.94
CA VAL A 177 -4.75 12.76 -7.52
C VAL A 177 -3.39 13.00 -6.87
N LEU A 178 -3.06 14.25 -6.53
CA LEU A 178 -1.83 14.61 -5.86
C LEU A 178 -2.02 14.52 -4.33
N HIS A 179 -1.31 13.59 -3.69
CA HIS A 179 -1.37 13.35 -2.24
C HIS A 179 -0.30 14.10 -1.43
N SER A 180 0.69 14.66 -2.08
CA SER A 180 1.78 15.41 -1.45
C SER A 180 2.12 16.65 -2.28
N ASP A 181 2.97 17.52 -1.73
CA ASP A 181 3.43 18.69 -2.45
C ASP A 181 4.11 18.31 -3.77
N HIS A 182 3.81 19.08 -4.80
CA HIS A 182 4.33 18.86 -6.15
C HIS A 182 5.77 19.37 -6.33
N PHE A 183 6.34 19.98 -5.30
CA PHE A 183 7.72 20.46 -5.25
C PHE A 183 8.33 20.28 -3.87
N TYR A 184 9.68 20.29 -3.82
CA TYR A 184 10.45 20.32 -2.58
C TYR A 184 11.09 21.69 -2.40
N LYS A 185 10.90 22.32 -1.26
CA LYS A 185 11.70 23.47 -0.84
C LYS A 185 13.02 22.94 -0.27
N ILE A 186 14.13 23.27 -0.91
CA ILE A 186 15.45 23.05 -0.33
C ILE A 186 15.73 24.27 0.53
N TYR A 187 15.94 24.06 1.82
CA TYR A 187 16.04 25.09 2.86
C TYR A 187 17.22 26.07 2.65
N GLU A 188 18.19 25.74 1.79
CA GLU A 188 19.40 26.53 1.55
C GLU A 188 19.28 27.49 0.36
N ASP A 189 18.27 27.32 -0.49
CA ASP A 189 18.04 28.17 -1.65
C ASP A 189 16.54 28.40 -1.87
N GLU A 190 16.02 29.49 -1.30
CA GLU A 190 14.61 29.88 -1.43
C GLU A 190 14.19 30.21 -2.88
N SER A 191 15.17 30.39 -3.78
CA SER A 191 14.94 30.72 -5.18
C SER A 191 14.73 29.49 -6.07
N SER A 192 15.07 28.28 -5.60
CA SER A 192 15.01 27.06 -6.39
C SER A 192 13.91 26.14 -5.89
N LEU A 193 12.89 25.92 -6.71
CA LEU A 193 11.85 24.92 -6.49
C LEU A 193 12.22 23.63 -7.24
N TYR A 194 12.43 22.56 -6.50
CA TYR A 194 12.66 21.24 -7.08
C TYR A 194 11.33 20.50 -7.22
N MET A 195 10.95 20.22 -8.44
CA MET A 195 9.75 19.43 -8.73
C MET A 195 9.83 18.06 -8.04
N ASN A 196 8.74 17.65 -7.43
CA ASN A 196 8.61 16.29 -6.94
C ASN A 196 8.57 15.33 -8.13
N TYR A 197 9.62 14.53 -8.28
CA TYR A 197 9.81 13.64 -9.43
C TYR A 197 8.68 12.62 -9.61
N GLU A 198 7.97 12.28 -8.53
CA GLU A 198 6.79 11.41 -8.59
C GLU A 198 5.71 11.95 -9.54
N TYR A 199 5.60 13.28 -9.70
CA TYR A 199 4.60 13.93 -10.54
C TYR A 199 5.12 14.37 -11.92
N TYR A 200 6.39 14.09 -12.24
CA TYR A 200 7.02 14.55 -13.49
C TYR A 200 6.19 14.22 -14.74
N TYR A 201 5.73 12.97 -14.88
CA TYR A 201 4.97 12.56 -16.05
C TYR A 201 3.57 13.18 -16.11
N TRP A 202 2.93 13.42 -14.97
CA TRP A 202 1.65 14.11 -14.95
C TRP A 202 1.78 15.55 -15.44
N PHE A 203 2.86 16.23 -15.12
CA PHE A 203 3.10 17.58 -15.61
C PHE A 203 3.55 17.57 -17.08
N LYS A 204 4.42 16.64 -17.46
CA LYS A 204 4.84 16.45 -18.85
C LYS A 204 3.68 16.16 -19.79
N TYR A 205 2.69 15.37 -19.34
CA TYR A 205 1.50 14.99 -20.10
C TYR A 205 0.23 15.69 -19.59
N SER A 206 0.34 16.88 -19.01
CA SER A 206 -0.79 17.60 -18.41
C SER A 206 -1.92 17.89 -19.41
N GLU A 207 -1.64 18.02 -20.70
CA GLU A 207 -2.64 18.15 -21.76
C GLU A 207 -3.57 16.92 -21.90
N ALA A 208 -3.09 15.73 -21.52
CA ALA A 208 -3.88 14.50 -21.56
C ALA A 208 -4.75 14.32 -20.30
N ILE A 209 -4.51 15.11 -19.25
CA ILE A 209 -5.22 15.04 -17.98
C ILE A 209 -6.39 16.02 -17.97
N ASP A 210 -7.60 15.57 -17.71
CA ASP A 210 -8.78 16.42 -17.64
C ASP A 210 -8.89 17.14 -16.28
N TYR A 211 -8.54 16.45 -15.17
CA TYR A 211 -8.62 16.98 -13.82
C TYR A 211 -7.41 16.61 -12.98
N PHE A 212 -6.89 17.59 -12.22
CA PHE A 212 -6.10 17.32 -11.03
C PHE A 212 -6.98 17.40 -9.79
N VAL A 213 -6.77 16.49 -8.84
CA VAL A 213 -7.38 16.52 -7.51
C VAL A 213 -6.29 16.70 -6.48
N VAL A 214 -6.47 17.67 -5.60
CA VAL A 214 -5.56 18.00 -4.48
C VAL A 214 -6.32 18.08 -3.17
N GLY A 215 -5.63 17.96 -2.02
CA GLY A 215 -6.28 17.90 -0.72
C GLY A 215 -6.84 19.23 -0.20
N THR A 216 -6.34 20.39 -0.66
CA THR A 216 -6.67 21.70 -0.10
C THR A 216 -6.71 22.79 -1.17
N ASP A 217 -7.46 23.88 -0.89
CA ASP A 217 -7.49 25.06 -1.76
C ASP A 217 -6.13 25.77 -1.88
N GLU A 218 -5.30 25.69 -0.85
CA GLU A 218 -3.94 26.23 -0.90
C GLU A 218 -3.07 25.44 -1.86
N HIS A 219 -3.12 24.10 -1.78
CA HIS A 219 -2.43 23.23 -2.72
C HIS A 219 -2.90 23.48 -4.17
N LYS A 220 -4.22 23.67 -4.37
CA LYS A 220 -4.78 24.07 -5.68
C LYS A 220 -4.13 25.33 -6.21
N ARG A 221 -4.12 26.42 -5.45
CA ARG A 221 -3.51 27.71 -5.86
C ARG A 221 -2.03 27.58 -6.17
N SER A 222 -1.31 26.82 -5.33
CA SER A 222 0.12 26.58 -5.52
C SER A 222 0.41 25.77 -6.78
N LEU A 223 -0.39 24.72 -7.06
CA LEU A 223 -0.27 23.91 -8.27
C LEU A 223 -0.60 24.70 -9.54
N GLU A 224 -1.66 25.53 -9.53
CA GLU A 224 -2.01 26.40 -10.64
C GLU A 224 -0.89 27.39 -10.98
N ALA A 225 -0.27 27.99 -9.95
CA ALA A 225 0.85 28.89 -10.13
C ALA A 225 2.07 28.18 -10.70
N PHE A 226 2.40 27.01 -10.17
CA PHE A 226 3.51 26.18 -10.63
C PHE A 226 3.36 25.78 -12.11
N LEU A 227 2.21 25.24 -12.51
CA LEU A 227 1.98 24.83 -13.90
C LEU A 227 2.11 26.00 -14.88
N LYS A 228 1.61 27.19 -14.51
CA LYS A 228 1.76 28.41 -15.32
C LYS A 228 3.21 28.88 -15.42
N GLU A 229 3.97 28.83 -14.33
CA GLU A 229 5.37 29.24 -14.30
C GLU A 229 6.26 28.38 -15.20
N TYR A 230 5.93 27.07 -15.29
CA TYR A 230 6.68 26.12 -16.11
C TYR A 230 6.07 25.86 -17.50
N ASP A 231 5.19 26.75 -17.97
CA ASP A 231 4.53 26.64 -19.28
C ASP A 231 3.81 25.30 -19.52
N CYS A 232 3.39 24.64 -18.45
CA CYS A 232 2.58 23.43 -18.53
C CYS A 232 1.11 23.76 -18.79
N PHE A 233 0.41 22.86 -19.47
CA PHE A 233 -1.05 22.97 -19.59
C PHE A 233 -1.68 22.89 -18.20
N VAL A 234 -2.67 23.77 -17.92
CA VAL A 234 -3.38 23.80 -16.62
C VAL A 234 -4.76 23.17 -16.80
N PRO A 235 -4.93 21.89 -16.45
CA PRO A 235 -6.25 21.25 -16.44
C PRO A 235 -7.14 21.82 -15.35
N HIS A 236 -8.39 21.33 -15.25
CA HIS A 236 -9.23 21.67 -14.10
C HIS A 236 -8.60 21.12 -12.81
N ILE A 237 -8.48 21.97 -11.77
CA ILE A 237 -7.97 21.56 -10.46
C ILE A 237 -9.10 21.65 -9.43
N ALA A 238 -9.42 20.51 -8.81
CA ALA A 238 -10.40 20.40 -7.74
C ALA A 238 -9.71 20.18 -6.39
N ALA A 239 -10.10 20.95 -5.38
CA ALA A 239 -9.67 20.70 -4.00
C ALA A 239 -10.69 19.77 -3.33
N ILE A 240 -10.30 18.53 -3.08
CA ILE A 240 -11.14 17.52 -2.43
C ILE A 240 -10.34 16.93 -1.26
N PRO A 241 -10.71 17.21 -0.01
CA PRO A 241 -10.03 16.66 1.16
C PRO A 241 -10.07 15.13 1.15
N PRO A 242 -8.95 14.45 1.46
CA PRO A 242 -8.93 13.01 1.56
C PRO A 242 -9.70 12.52 2.78
N GLY A 243 -10.63 11.61 2.56
CA GLY A 243 -11.40 10.95 3.61
C GLY A 243 -12.64 11.73 4.10
N ALA A 244 -13.52 11.00 4.76
CA ALA A 244 -14.72 11.51 5.38
C ALA A 244 -14.97 10.80 6.72
N ILE A 245 -15.56 11.51 7.67
CA ILE A 245 -16.04 10.93 8.93
C ILE A 245 -17.56 10.73 8.77
N PRO A 246 -18.07 9.48 8.87
CA PRO A 246 -19.51 9.24 8.85
C PRO A 246 -20.22 10.04 9.95
N GLU A 247 -21.37 10.66 9.64
CA GLU A 247 -22.09 11.53 10.60
C GLU A 247 -22.36 10.86 11.94
N GLY A 248 -22.71 9.58 11.97
CA GLY A 248 -22.94 8.82 13.21
C GLY A 248 -21.70 8.60 14.08
N LYS A 249 -20.49 8.86 13.57
CA LYS A 249 -19.22 8.75 14.31
C LYS A 249 -18.74 10.09 14.88
N LEU A 250 -19.43 11.20 14.59
CA LEU A 250 -19.13 12.50 15.17
C LEU A 250 -19.60 12.53 16.64
N LYS A 251 -18.66 12.43 17.56
CA LYS A 251 -18.95 12.52 19.00
C LYS A 251 -19.15 13.98 19.42
N SER A 252 -20.09 14.22 20.36
CA SER A 252 -20.31 15.52 20.98
C SER A 252 -19.03 16.09 21.61
N LYS A 253 -18.84 17.40 21.48
CA LYS A 253 -17.69 18.13 22.07
C LYS A 253 -17.66 18.14 23.60
N ASN A 254 -18.75 17.73 24.25
CA ASN A 254 -18.99 17.95 25.70
C ASN A 254 -18.20 17.02 26.65
N ASN A 255 -17.49 16.00 26.12
CA ASN A 255 -16.75 15.02 26.94
C ASN A 255 -15.24 15.04 26.66
N ARG A 256 -14.66 16.18 26.33
CA ARG A 256 -13.21 16.29 26.15
C ARG A 256 -12.53 16.59 27.48
N TRP A 257 -11.47 15.85 27.75
CA TRP A 257 -10.65 16.14 28.93
C TRP A 257 -9.77 17.35 28.61
N GLN A 258 -9.84 18.37 29.49
CA GLN A 258 -9.03 19.55 29.34
C GLN A 258 -7.55 19.20 29.54
N GLY A 259 -6.69 19.64 28.61
CA GLY A 259 -5.25 19.35 28.64
C GLY A 259 -4.85 18.04 27.99
N SER A 260 -5.78 17.18 27.52
CA SER A 260 -5.46 15.94 26.83
C SER A 260 -5.08 16.19 25.36
N ILE A 261 -3.91 15.70 24.98
CA ILE A 261 -3.36 15.73 23.61
C ILE A 261 -3.27 14.30 23.10
N ILE A 262 -3.66 14.09 21.85
CA ILE A 262 -3.55 12.79 21.18
C ILE A 262 -2.75 12.96 19.90
N SER A 263 -1.78 12.06 19.67
CA SER A 263 -1.09 11.90 18.40
C SER A 263 -1.36 10.50 17.85
N ALA A 264 -1.78 10.41 16.59
CA ALA A 264 -2.03 9.14 15.91
C ALA A 264 -1.31 9.13 14.56
N SER A 265 -0.15 8.44 14.49
CA SER A 265 0.64 8.33 13.25
C SER A 265 1.66 7.22 13.35
N ARG A 266 2.30 6.87 12.22
CA ARG A 266 3.54 6.07 12.29
C ARG A 266 4.60 6.81 13.09
N LEU A 267 5.31 6.08 13.96
CA LEU A 267 6.46 6.63 14.68
C LEU A 267 7.66 6.67 13.72
N SER A 268 7.88 7.83 13.12
CA SER A 268 9.00 8.08 12.21
C SER A 268 9.49 9.51 12.34
N PRO A 269 10.77 9.82 12.03
CA PRO A 269 11.33 11.18 12.12
C PRO A 269 10.51 12.22 11.35
N ARG A 270 9.97 11.84 10.19
CA ARG A 270 9.13 12.72 9.34
C ARG A 270 7.85 13.22 10.04
N LYS A 271 7.39 12.55 11.11
CA LYS A 271 6.17 12.93 11.85
C LYS A 271 6.42 13.88 13.02
N GLY A 272 7.69 14.18 13.32
CA GLY A 272 8.06 15.15 14.34
C GLY A 272 7.57 14.80 15.76
N ILE A 273 7.43 13.50 16.07
CA ILE A 273 6.94 13.05 17.39
C ILE A 273 7.90 13.45 18.50
N ASP A 274 9.19 13.49 18.25
CA ASP A 274 10.22 13.96 19.17
C ASP A 274 10.03 15.46 19.52
N ILE A 275 9.66 16.28 18.53
CA ILE A 275 9.33 17.70 18.72
C ILE A 275 8.07 17.83 19.57
N LEU A 276 7.03 17.03 19.27
CA LEU A 276 5.79 17.01 20.05
C LEU A 276 6.05 16.65 21.52
N ILE A 277 6.80 15.56 21.78
CA ILE A 277 7.17 15.14 23.14
C ILE A 277 7.88 16.27 23.89
N LYS A 278 8.94 16.86 23.31
CA LYS A 278 9.68 17.97 23.90
C LYS A 278 8.80 19.20 24.18
N SER A 279 7.85 19.46 23.28
CA SER A 279 6.90 20.57 23.46
C SER A 279 5.91 20.31 24.59
N VAL A 280 5.41 19.07 24.71
CA VAL A 280 4.50 18.68 25.79
C VAL A 280 5.21 18.71 27.16
N ILE A 281 6.46 18.27 27.25
CA ILE A 281 7.27 18.37 28.48
C ILE A 281 7.31 19.82 28.95
N LYS A 282 7.67 20.77 28.08
CA LYS A 282 7.70 22.21 28.45
C LYS A 282 6.32 22.78 28.79
N ALA A 283 5.28 22.32 28.10
CA ALA A 283 3.92 22.79 28.38
C ALA A 283 3.40 22.25 29.71
N HIS A 284 3.75 21.02 30.08
CA HIS A 284 3.38 20.41 31.36
C HIS A 284 4.01 21.13 32.57
N GLU A 285 5.26 21.64 32.43
CA GLU A 285 5.89 22.49 33.46
C GLU A 285 5.06 23.73 33.81
N ILE A 286 4.34 24.29 32.82
CA ILE A 286 3.50 25.47 32.97
C ILE A 286 2.09 25.06 33.43
N ASN A 287 1.57 23.96 32.91
CA ASN A 287 0.22 23.46 33.21
C ASN A 287 0.23 21.94 33.37
N GLN A 288 0.22 21.46 34.60
CA GLN A 288 0.28 20.04 34.93
C GLN A 288 -0.93 19.20 34.49
N THR A 289 -1.99 19.82 33.96
CA THR A 289 -3.12 19.08 33.38
C THR A 289 -2.85 18.59 31.98
N ILE A 290 -1.77 19.06 31.31
CA ILE A 290 -1.41 18.68 29.97
C ILE A 290 -0.79 17.27 29.99
N ASN A 291 -1.37 16.38 29.19
CA ASN A 291 -0.89 15.00 28.98
C ASN A 291 -0.93 14.63 27.49
N LEU A 292 -0.18 13.58 27.11
CA LEU A 292 -0.06 13.13 25.73
C LEU A 292 -0.20 11.62 25.62
N ASP A 293 -1.17 11.18 24.83
CA ASP A 293 -1.30 9.81 24.39
C ASP A 293 -0.80 9.67 22.94
N ILE A 294 0.19 8.81 22.70
CA ILE A 294 0.80 8.56 21.40
C ILE A 294 0.35 7.19 20.88
N TYR A 295 -0.45 7.20 19.80
CA TYR A 295 -0.91 6.00 19.11
C TYR A 295 -0.11 5.81 17.82
N GLY A 296 0.37 4.58 17.60
CA GLY A 296 1.10 4.19 16.41
C GLY A 296 2.25 3.25 16.72
N SER A 297 2.93 2.80 15.66
CA SER A 297 4.14 1.97 15.71
C SER A 297 5.18 2.49 14.72
N GLY A 298 6.44 2.14 14.93
CA GLY A 298 7.58 2.48 14.08
C GLY A 298 8.65 1.40 14.15
N ASN A 299 9.85 1.66 13.63
CA ASN A 299 10.97 0.78 13.86
C ASN A 299 11.42 0.87 15.32
N ASP A 300 12.08 -0.18 15.80
CA ASP A 300 12.48 -0.31 17.22
C ASP A 300 13.48 0.77 17.64
N GLU A 301 14.40 1.14 16.75
CA GLU A 301 15.43 2.15 17.02
C GLU A 301 14.80 3.53 17.31
N TYR A 302 13.94 4.02 16.41
CA TYR A 302 13.30 5.33 16.61
C TYR A 302 12.28 5.30 17.74
N THR A 303 11.57 4.20 17.91
CA THR A 303 10.64 4.02 19.04
C THR A 303 11.38 4.10 20.38
N SER A 304 12.52 3.40 20.50
CA SER A 304 13.38 3.44 21.68
C SER A 304 13.95 4.85 21.93
N TYR A 305 14.35 5.55 20.86
CA TYR A 305 14.79 6.94 20.96
C TYR A 305 13.71 7.85 21.56
N LEU A 306 12.46 7.74 21.10
CA LEU A 306 11.35 8.53 21.63
C LEU A 306 11.05 8.19 23.09
N GLN A 307 11.07 6.91 23.46
CA GLN A 307 10.87 6.46 24.84
C GLN A 307 11.96 6.96 25.78
N ASN A 308 13.22 7.00 25.30
CA ASN A 308 14.32 7.56 26.09
C ASN A 308 14.16 9.05 26.36
N ILE A 309 13.65 9.85 25.39
CA ILE A 309 13.35 11.28 25.64
C ILE A 309 12.36 11.43 26.78
N VAL A 310 11.31 10.62 26.83
CA VAL A 310 10.28 10.66 27.88
C VAL A 310 10.87 10.28 29.23
N LYS A 311 11.63 9.18 29.27
CA LYS A 311 12.26 8.65 30.46
C LYS A 311 13.31 9.62 31.05
N ASP A 312 14.16 10.19 30.21
CA ASP A 312 15.23 11.12 30.64
C ASP A 312 14.65 12.41 31.22
N ALA A 313 13.44 12.79 30.79
CA ALA A 313 12.71 13.94 31.32
C ALA A 313 11.82 13.59 32.53
N GLY A 314 11.72 12.31 32.93
CA GLY A 314 10.82 11.87 34.01
C GLY A 314 9.34 12.13 33.65
N ALA A 315 8.96 11.98 32.37
CA ALA A 315 7.65 12.39 31.85
C ALA A 315 6.68 11.20 31.66
N ASP A 316 7.03 10.01 32.19
CA ASP A 316 6.27 8.76 32.00
C ASP A 316 4.85 8.82 32.61
N ASP A 317 4.62 9.70 33.60
CA ASP A 317 3.33 9.85 34.26
C ASP A 317 2.28 10.58 33.41
N TYR A 318 2.69 11.35 32.41
CA TYR A 318 1.81 12.15 31.56
C TYR A 318 2.02 12.04 30.06
N ILE A 319 3.02 11.25 29.60
CA ILE A 319 3.24 10.92 28.18
C ILE A 319 3.23 9.40 28.02
N HIS A 320 2.26 8.88 27.26
CA HIS A 320 2.04 7.44 27.15
C HIS A 320 2.10 6.95 25.71
N PHE A 321 2.83 5.89 25.47
CA PHE A 321 2.80 5.14 24.20
C PHE A 321 1.72 4.06 24.25
N LYS A 322 0.68 4.22 23.46
CA LYS A 322 -0.50 3.33 23.44
C LYS A 322 -0.40 2.22 22.39
N GLY A 323 0.67 2.22 21.57
CA GLY A 323 0.81 1.25 20.50
C GLY A 323 -0.14 1.47 19.32
N ARG A 324 -0.28 0.46 18.47
CA ARG A 324 -1.13 0.53 17.29
C ARG A 324 -2.59 0.47 17.68
N CYS A 325 -3.40 1.39 17.14
CA CYS A 325 -4.86 1.42 17.30
C CYS A 325 -5.50 0.62 16.14
N ASN A 326 -6.38 -0.30 16.44
CA ASN A 326 -7.24 -0.94 15.44
C ASN A 326 -8.47 -0.06 15.22
N LEU A 327 -8.96 -0.04 13.97
CA LEU A 327 -10.21 0.61 13.61
C LEU A 327 -11.38 -0.30 14.00
N GLU A 328 -11.75 -0.35 15.28
CA GLU A 328 -13.03 -0.89 15.74
C GLU A 328 -14.04 0.23 16.01
#